data_595d99bc60009e083bc52abc6e39703b
#
_entry.id   595d99bc60009e083bc52abc6e39703b
#
_cell.length_a   1.000
_cell.length_b   1.000
_cell.length_c   1.000
_cell.angle_alpha   90.00
_cell.angle_beta   90.00
_cell.angle_gamma   90.00
#
_symmetry.space_group_name_H-M   'P 1'
#
loop_
_entity.id
_entity.type
_entity.pdbx_description
1 polymer ?
#
loop_
_entity_poly.entity_id
_entity_poly.type
_entity_poly.pdbx_seq_one_letter_code
_entity_poly.pdbx_strand_id
1 'polypeptide(L)'
;FVSNFTNQWLSLPKMKTVPINRDLFPRFLYYVEAGERAGTEKPYIPTIRDHMVDETVFFIAELIRRNASVTHLVDSDFAMLNQPLAAHYGVEGVEGQRIRPVPIKPFHHLGGLLTHGSVLIGNGTGSAPHPIYRAVWLREAILGEKVKAPPAEVPALSDSAGDSAEQALTIKDLLAKHRTVESCNDCHIRLDPWGIPFERYNAIGKY
;
A
#
# COMPACT_ATOMS: atom_id res chain seq x y z
N PHE A 1 -7.80 -13.96 -17.07
CA PHE A 1 -6.34 -13.81 -17.12
C PHE A 1 -5.87 -12.65 -16.22
N VAL A 2 -6.26 -11.39 -16.50
CA VAL A 2 -5.73 -10.19 -15.82
C VAL A 2 -5.83 -10.28 -14.29
N SER A 3 -7.00 -10.68 -13.76
CA SER A 3 -7.19 -10.80 -12.32
C SER A 3 -6.19 -11.77 -11.67
N ASN A 4 -6.07 -12.98 -12.20
CA ASN A 4 -5.14 -13.99 -11.67
C ASN A 4 -3.69 -13.53 -11.76
N PHE A 5 -3.30 -12.98 -12.93
CA PHE A 5 -1.97 -12.44 -13.14
C PHE A 5 -1.64 -11.34 -12.14
N THR A 6 -2.49 -10.32 -12.03
CA THR A 6 -2.27 -9.16 -11.15
C THR A 6 -2.19 -9.57 -9.68
N ASN A 7 -3.11 -10.43 -9.22
CA ASN A 7 -3.10 -10.92 -7.85
C ASN A 7 -1.82 -11.68 -7.48
N GLN A 8 -1.31 -12.51 -8.39
CA GLN A 8 -0.08 -13.27 -8.18
C GLN A 8 1.16 -12.39 -8.28
N TRP A 9 1.27 -11.59 -9.35
CA TRP A 9 2.41 -10.71 -9.59
C TRP A 9 2.64 -9.73 -8.45
N LEU A 10 1.57 -9.06 -7.99
CA LEU A 10 1.66 -8.00 -6.98
C LEU A 10 1.40 -8.50 -5.56
N SER A 11 1.13 -9.80 -5.38
CA SER A 11 0.80 -10.41 -4.08
C SER A 11 -0.36 -9.71 -3.36
N LEU A 12 -1.40 -9.30 -4.10
CA LEU A 12 -2.52 -8.51 -3.57
C LEU A 12 -3.28 -9.17 -2.41
N PRO A 13 -3.45 -10.51 -2.33
CA PRO A 13 -4.10 -11.15 -1.20
C PRO A 13 -3.45 -10.85 0.15
N LYS A 14 -2.13 -10.57 0.17
CA LYS A 14 -1.39 -10.19 1.39
C LYS A 14 -2.02 -8.98 2.10
N MET A 15 -2.57 -8.02 1.36
CA MET A 15 -3.22 -6.84 1.93
C MET A 15 -4.39 -7.20 2.86
N LYS A 16 -5.12 -8.28 2.59
CA LYS A 16 -6.26 -8.72 3.40
C LYS A 16 -5.84 -9.32 4.74
N THR A 17 -4.59 -9.78 4.87
CA THR A 17 -4.06 -10.40 6.09
C THR A 17 -3.39 -9.39 7.04
N VAL A 18 -3.11 -8.16 6.60
CA VAL A 18 -2.50 -7.14 7.46
C VAL A 18 -3.53 -6.67 8.49
N PRO A 19 -3.27 -6.83 9.80
CA PRO A 19 -4.17 -6.35 10.85
C PRO A 19 -4.08 -4.82 10.95
N ILE A 20 -5.17 -4.12 10.66
CA ILE A 20 -5.21 -2.66 10.83
C ILE A 20 -5.46 -2.30 12.29
N ASN A 21 -4.65 -1.39 12.83
CA ASN A 21 -4.79 -0.91 14.19
C ASN A 21 -6.11 -0.11 14.35
N ARG A 22 -6.99 -0.60 15.22
CA ARG A 22 -8.35 -0.07 15.43
C ARG A 22 -8.36 1.29 16.10
N ASP A 23 -7.42 1.52 16.98
CA ASP A 23 -7.36 2.77 17.73
C ASP A 23 -6.85 3.92 16.85
N LEU A 24 -5.92 3.62 15.95
CA LEU A 24 -5.37 4.60 15.01
C LEU A 24 -6.31 4.87 13.82
N PHE A 25 -7.03 3.84 13.35
CA PHE A 25 -7.86 3.92 12.14
C PHE A 25 -9.27 3.38 12.35
N PRO A 26 -10.06 3.92 13.29
CA PRO A 26 -11.37 3.37 13.66
C PRO A 26 -12.37 3.42 12.51
N ARG A 27 -12.30 4.43 11.64
CA ARG A 27 -13.19 4.56 10.47
C ARG A 27 -12.88 3.56 9.36
N PHE A 28 -11.63 3.13 9.25
CA PHE A 28 -11.25 2.13 8.24
C PHE A 28 -11.90 0.77 8.55
N LEU A 29 -11.98 0.40 9.81
CA LEU A 29 -12.62 -0.85 10.25
C LEU A 29 -14.11 -0.88 10.11
N TYR A 30 -14.78 0.25 10.15
CA TYR A 30 -16.22 0.30 9.93
C TYR A 30 -16.59 -0.36 8.60
N TYR A 31 -15.80 -0.17 7.56
CA TYR A 31 -16.00 -0.82 6.26
C TYR A 31 -15.65 -2.32 6.27
N VAL A 32 -14.69 -2.75 7.08
CA VAL A 32 -14.32 -4.17 7.24
C VAL A 32 -15.39 -4.93 8.03
N GLU A 33 -15.87 -4.36 9.14
CA GLU A 33 -16.90 -4.97 9.98
C GLU A 33 -18.25 -5.10 9.25
N ALA A 34 -18.58 -4.19 8.36
CA ALA A 34 -19.77 -4.33 7.52
C ALA A 34 -19.68 -5.56 6.61
N GLY A 35 -18.47 -5.90 6.13
CA GLY A 35 -18.20 -7.12 5.36
C GLY A 35 -18.25 -8.39 6.22
N GLU A 36 -17.74 -8.35 7.45
CA GLU A 36 -17.75 -9.47 8.39
C GLU A 36 -19.18 -9.77 8.92
N ARG A 37 -19.98 -8.75 9.16
CA ARG A 37 -21.40 -8.88 9.55
C ARG A 37 -22.28 -9.49 8.46
N ALA A 38 -21.82 -9.48 7.21
CA ALA A 38 -22.51 -10.12 6.08
C ALA A 38 -22.43 -11.66 6.11
N GLY A 39 -21.74 -12.27 7.07
CA GLY A 39 -21.65 -13.73 7.25
C GLY A 39 -22.95 -14.43 7.66
N THR A 40 -24.06 -13.72 7.73
CA THR A 40 -25.40 -14.28 7.94
C THR A 40 -26.26 -14.04 6.71
N GLU A 41 -26.48 -15.00 5.84
CA GLU A 41 -27.45 -15.05 4.73
C GLU A 41 -27.76 -13.76 3.94
N LYS A 42 -27.01 -12.68 4.19
CA LYS A 42 -27.13 -11.39 3.47
C LYS A 42 -26.16 -11.35 2.31
N PRO A 43 -26.51 -10.66 1.23
CA PRO A 43 -25.60 -10.51 0.07
C PRO A 43 -24.28 -9.91 0.55
N TYR A 44 -23.16 -10.48 0.04
CA TYR A 44 -21.82 -9.96 0.30
C TYR A 44 -21.73 -8.47 -0.09
N ILE A 45 -21.33 -7.64 0.85
CA ILE A 45 -21.07 -6.22 0.62
C ILE A 45 -19.55 -6.03 0.55
N PRO A 46 -19.00 -5.62 -0.60
CA PRO A 46 -17.56 -5.39 -0.71
C PRO A 46 -17.06 -4.37 0.31
N THR A 47 -15.96 -4.68 0.95
CA THR A 47 -15.26 -3.77 1.87
C THR A 47 -14.38 -2.80 1.09
N ILE A 48 -13.86 -1.76 1.74
CA ILE A 48 -12.87 -0.87 1.12
C ILE A 48 -11.62 -1.63 0.66
N ARG A 49 -11.24 -2.70 1.37
CA ARG A 49 -10.12 -3.56 0.98
C ARG A 49 -10.39 -4.32 -0.32
N ASP A 50 -11.63 -4.77 -0.52
CA ASP A 50 -12.01 -5.42 -1.78
C ASP A 50 -11.96 -4.42 -2.93
N HIS A 51 -12.47 -3.22 -2.73
CA HIS A 51 -12.38 -2.15 -3.71
C HIS A 51 -10.93 -1.77 -4.05
N MET A 52 -10.00 -1.79 -3.08
CA MET A 52 -8.57 -1.52 -3.32
C MET A 52 -7.90 -2.63 -4.14
N VAL A 53 -8.29 -3.89 -3.94
CA VAL A 53 -7.82 -4.99 -4.80
C VAL A 53 -8.37 -4.82 -6.22
N ASP A 54 -9.67 -4.54 -6.33
CA ASP A 54 -10.31 -4.30 -7.63
C ASP A 54 -9.75 -3.07 -8.35
N GLU A 55 -9.44 -1.97 -7.63
CA GLU A 55 -8.73 -0.81 -8.17
C GLU A 55 -7.49 -1.26 -8.94
N THR A 56 -6.65 -2.07 -8.32
CA THR A 56 -5.39 -2.51 -8.90
C THR A 56 -5.60 -3.45 -10.08
N VAL A 57 -6.51 -4.41 -9.95
CA VAL A 57 -6.85 -5.35 -11.04
C VAL A 57 -7.42 -4.61 -12.25
N PHE A 58 -8.36 -3.69 -12.03
CA PHE A 58 -8.95 -2.90 -13.11
C PHE A 58 -7.96 -1.89 -13.71
N PHE A 59 -7.03 -1.38 -12.93
CA PHE A 59 -5.97 -0.52 -13.44
C PHE A 59 -5.09 -1.25 -14.46
N ILE A 60 -4.62 -2.44 -14.12
CA ILE A 60 -3.84 -3.27 -15.06
C ILE A 60 -4.68 -3.64 -16.28
N ALA A 61 -5.95 -4.02 -16.09
CA ALA A 61 -6.85 -4.32 -17.20
C ALA A 61 -7.02 -3.11 -18.14
N GLU A 62 -7.14 -1.91 -17.59
CA GLU A 62 -7.31 -0.68 -18.36
C GLU A 62 -6.04 -0.30 -19.13
N LEU A 63 -4.85 -0.48 -18.53
CA LEU A 63 -3.58 -0.27 -19.24
C LEU A 63 -3.46 -1.22 -20.46
N ILE A 64 -3.79 -2.49 -20.28
CA ILE A 64 -3.78 -3.48 -21.38
C ILE A 64 -4.81 -3.09 -22.44
N ARG A 65 -6.03 -2.77 -22.05
CA ARG A 65 -7.13 -2.38 -22.96
C ARG A 65 -6.76 -1.15 -23.81
N ARG A 66 -6.08 -0.17 -23.22
CA ARG A 66 -5.64 1.04 -23.91
C ARG A 66 -4.35 0.85 -24.69
N ASN A 67 -3.67 -0.28 -24.56
CA ASN A 67 -2.28 -0.45 -25.00
C ASN A 67 -1.40 0.71 -24.52
N ALA A 68 -1.56 1.08 -23.24
CA ALA A 68 -0.91 2.23 -22.65
C ALA A 68 0.57 1.95 -22.38
N SER A 69 1.36 3.03 -22.23
CA SER A 69 2.77 2.91 -21.86
C SER A 69 2.92 2.27 -20.49
N VAL A 70 3.93 1.43 -20.31
CA VAL A 70 4.32 0.85 -19.01
C VAL A 70 4.70 1.91 -17.97
N THR A 71 5.02 3.13 -18.39
CA THR A 71 5.30 4.25 -17.48
C THR A 71 4.10 4.58 -16.58
N HIS A 72 2.87 4.32 -17.04
CA HIS A 72 1.67 4.47 -16.22
C HIS A 72 1.64 3.55 -15.00
N LEU A 73 2.42 2.48 -14.97
CA LEU A 73 2.58 1.67 -13.75
C LEU A 73 3.14 2.48 -12.57
N VAL A 74 3.92 3.52 -12.86
CA VAL A 74 4.59 4.36 -11.87
C VAL A 74 3.99 5.76 -11.82
N ASP A 75 3.68 6.32 -12.99
CA ASP A 75 3.17 7.70 -13.13
C ASP A 75 1.99 7.70 -14.11
N SER A 76 0.79 7.75 -13.54
CA SER A 76 -0.46 7.74 -14.28
C SER A 76 -1.25 9.02 -14.05
N ASP A 77 -1.91 9.51 -15.10
CA ASP A 77 -2.81 10.66 -15.08
C ASP A 77 -4.26 10.29 -14.70
N PHE A 78 -4.51 9.01 -14.42
CA PHE A 78 -5.80 8.51 -13.95
C PHE A 78 -5.65 7.47 -12.84
N ALA A 79 -6.68 7.31 -12.02
CA ALA A 79 -6.87 6.23 -11.07
C ALA A 79 -8.18 5.49 -11.35
N MET A 80 -8.29 4.24 -10.94
CA MET A 80 -9.50 3.43 -11.08
C MET A 80 -10.35 3.57 -9.82
N LEU A 81 -11.34 4.46 -9.84
CA LEU A 81 -12.10 4.82 -8.64
C LEU A 81 -13.60 4.55 -8.80
N ASN A 82 -14.22 4.22 -7.68
CA ASN A 82 -15.63 4.34 -7.39
C ASN A 82 -15.82 5.31 -6.22
N GLN A 83 -17.06 5.56 -5.81
CA GLN A 83 -17.35 6.48 -4.71
C GLN A 83 -16.64 6.11 -3.38
N PRO A 84 -16.61 4.83 -2.91
CA PRO A 84 -15.88 4.46 -1.70
C PRO A 84 -14.37 4.73 -1.77
N LEU A 85 -13.71 4.38 -2.88
CA LEU A 85 -12.28 4.63 -3.08
C LEU A 85 -11.99 6.12 -3.15
N ALA A 86 -12.79 6.87 -3.90
CA ALA A 86 -12.65 8.32 -4.03
C ALA A 86 -12.80 9.02 -2.67
N ALA A 87 -13.80 8.63 -1.88
CA ALA A 87 -13.97 9.14 -0.52
C ALA A 87 -12.79 8.76 0.39
N HIS A 88 -12.23 7.56 0.22
CA HIS A 88 -11.05 7.14 0.96
C HIS A 88 -9.82 7.99 0.62
N TYR A 89 -9.57 8.24 -0.66
CA TYR A 89 -8.40 8.99 -1.12
C TYR A 89 -8.60 10.53 -1.12
N GLY A 90 -9.81 11.02 -0.84
CA GLY A 90 -10.12 12.44 -0.86
C GLY A 90 -10.28 13.03 -2.27
N VAL A 91 -10.72 12.22 -3.23
CA VAL A 91 -11.03 12.65 -4.60
C VAL A 91 -12.52 12.98 -4.68
N GLU A 92 -12.84 14.22 -5.00
CA GLU A 92 -14.22 14.70 -5.08
C GLU A 92 -14.89 14.40 -6.43
N GLY A 93 -16.22 14.43 -6.45
CA GLY A 93 -17.02 14.34 -7.69
C GLY A 93 -17.12 12.94 -8.29
N VAL A 94 -16.76 11.89 -7.55
CA VAL A 94 -16.88 10.49 -7.99
C VAL A 94 -18.07 9.84 -7.28
N GLU A 95 -19.12 9.52 -8.04
CA GLU A 95 -20.34 8.89 -7.52
C GLU A 95 -20.52 7.48 -8.05
N GLY A 96 -21.26 6.66 -7.27
CA GLY A 96 -21.69 5.31 -7.62
C GLY A 96 -20.64 4.23 -7.33
N GLN A 97 -21.06 2.97 -7.48
CA GLN A 97 -20.28 1.80 -7.07
C GLN A 97 -19.36 1.26 -8.16
N ARG A 98 -19.56 1.67 -9.41
CA ARG A 98 -18.78 1.17 -10.53
C ARG A 98 -17.38 1.78 -10.53
N ILE A 99 -16.35 0.94 -10.47
CA ILE A 99 -14.95 1.35 -10.67
C ILE A 99 -14.73 1.73 -12.13
N ARG A 100 -14.15 2.90 -12.35
CA ARG A 100 -13.89 3.47 -13.68
C ARG A 100 -12.66 4.35 -13.67
N PRO A 101 -12.04 4.63 -14.83
CA PRO A 101 -10.96 5.60 -14.91
C PRO A 101 -11.45 7.00 -14.51
N VAL A 102 -10.76 7.62 -13.59
CA VAL A 102 -11.01 8.99 -13.12
C VAL A 102 -9.72 9.79 -13.29
N PRO A 103 -9.74 10.92 -14.02
CA PRO A 103 -8.58 11.79 -14.14
C PRO A 103 -8.13 12.27 -12.75
N ILE A 104 -6.84 12.22 -12.50
CA ILE A 104 -6.25 12.72 -11.25
C ILE A 104 -5.31 13.88 -11.50
N LYS A 105 -5.03 14.63 -10.44
CA LYS A 105 -4.12 15.76 -10.43
C LYS A 105 -3.02 15.54 -9.40
N PRO A 106 -1.86 16.21 -9.52
CA PRO A 106 -0.74 16.02 -8.59
C PRO A 106 -1.10 16.17 -7.12
N PHE A 107 -2.03 17.05 -6.79
CA PHE A 107 -2.45 17.26 -5.39
C PHE A 107 -3.30 16.11 -4.80
N HIS A 108 -3.76 15.15 -5.61
CA HIS A 108 -4.41 13.93 -5.11
C HIS A 108 -3.38 12.93 -4.56
N HIS A 109 -2.11 13.10 -4.89
CA HIS A 109 -1.03 12.18 -4.49
C HIS A 109 -1.31 10.72 -4.89
N LEU A 110 -1.97 10.54 -6.02
CA LEU A 110 -2.25 9.27 -6.67
C LEU A 110 -1.53 9.23 -8.02
N GLY A 111 -1.24 8.03 -8.52
CA GLY A 111 -0.63 7.87 -9.83
C GLY A 111 0.13 6.55 -9.95
N GLY A 112 -0.53 5.53 -10.48
CA GLY A 112 0.05 4.22 -10.70
C GLY A 112 0.12 3.33 -9.45
N LEU A 113 0.68 2.14 -9.61
CA LEU A 113 0.66 1.05 -8.62
C LEU A 113 1.26 1.43 -7.27
N LEU A 114 2.26 2.31 -7.29
CA LEU A 114 3.01 2.69 -6.09
C LEU A 114 2.16 3.44 -5.06
N THR A 115 1.01 3.97 -5.49
CA THR A 115 0.09 4.73 -4.64
C THR A 115 -1.22 3.99 -4.35
N HIS A 116 -1.40 2.78 -4.90
CA HIS A 116 -2.60 1.98 -4.65
C HIS A 116 -2.67 1.49 -3.21
N GLY A 117 -3.84 1.63 -2.59
CA GLY A 117 -4.05 1.20 -1.21
C GLY A 117 -3.75 -0.28 -0.97
N SER A 118 -4.04 -1.15 -1.93
CA SER A 118 -3.71 -2.58 -1.86
C SER A 118 -2.21 -2.84 -1.70
N VAL A 119 -1.38 -2.08 -2.41
CA VAL A 119 0.09 -2.17 -2.36
C VAL A 119 0.62 -1.58 -1.05
N LEU A 120 0.16 -0.38 -0.70
CA LEU A 120 0.63 0.35 0.47
C LEU A 120 0.28 -0.35 1.78
N ILE A 121 -0.93 -0.90 1.90
CA ILE A 121 -1.37 -1.68 3.06
C ILE A 121 -0.66 -3.04 3.10
N GLY A 122 -0.60 -3.76 1.97
CA GLY A 122 0.05 -5.06 1.89
C GLY A 122 1.53 -5.05 2.27
N ASN A 123 2.18 -3.87 2.18
CA ASN A 123 3.57 -3.64 2.53
C ASN A 123 3.72 -2.64 3.69
N GLY A 124 2.78 -2.69 4.65
CA GLY A 124 2.78 -1.97 5.91
C GLY A 124 2.60 -2.91 7.09
N THR A 125 2.54 -2.36 8.30
CA THR A 125 2.30 -3.12 9.54
C THR A 125 0.86 -3.05 10.03
N GLY A 126 0.04 -2.19 9.40
CA GLY A 126 -1.32 -1.90 9.85
C GLY A 126 -1.40 -0.80 10.92
N SER A 127 -0.30 -0.50 11.59
CA SER A 127 -0.19 0.64 12.52
C SER A 127 0.60 1.79 11.90
N ALA A 128 1.64 1.48 11.14
CA ALA A 128 2.53 2.43 10.49
C ALA A 128 2.86 2.03 9.05
N PRO A 129 3.29 2.97 8.19
CA PRO A 129 3.94 2.63 6.93
C PRO A 129 5.22 1.86 7.23
N HIS A 130 5.66 1.02 6.29
CA HIS A 130 6.91 0.29 6.46
C HIS A 130 7.80 0.50 5.23
N PRO A 131 8.68 1.52 5.22
CA PRO A 131 9.47 1.90 4.05
C PRO A 131 10.27 0.73 3.49
N ILE A 132 10.86 -0.12 4.35
CA ILE A 132 11.66 -1.25 3.90
C ILE A 132 10.81 -2.30 3.18
N TYR A 133 9.63 -2.66 3.71
CA TYR A 133 8.75 -3.60 3.02
C TYR A 133 8.29 -3.06 1.66
N ARG A 134 7.98 -1.76 1.58
CA ARG A 134 7.62 -1.09 0.33
C ARG A 134 8.79 -1.06 -0.66
N ALA A 135 10.02 -0.80 -0.18
CA ALA A 135 11.23 -0.86 -1.00
C ALA A 135 11.50 -2.26 -1.54
N VAL A 136 11.43 -3.28 -0.69
CA VAL A 136 11.61 -4.69 -1.09
C VAL A 136 10.58 -5.07 -2.14
N TRP A 137 9.29 -4.81 -1.87
CA TRP A 137 8.22 -5.10 -2.82
C TRP A 137 8.45 -4.41 -4.17
N LEU A 138 8.81 -3.12 -4.17
CA LEU A 138 9.04 -2.37 -5.41
C LEU A 138 10.19 -3.01 -6.21
N ARG A 139 11.30 -3.32 -5.56
CA ARG A 139 12.46 -3.92 -6.23
C ARG A 139 12.16 -5.32 -6.76
N GLU A 140 11.47 -6.15 -6.00
CA GLU A 140 11.17 -7.51 -6.40
C GLU A 140 10.03 -7.59 -7.42
N ALA A 141 8.90 -6.92 -7.16
CA ALA A 141 7.71 -7.04 -8.00
C ALA A 141 7.78 -6.16 -9.25
N ILE A 142 8.36 -4.96 -9.18
CA ILE A 142 8.37 -4.01 -10.31
C ILE A 142 9.69 -4.06 -11.08
N LEU A 143 10.84 -4.09 -10.38
CA LEU A 143 12.15 -4.09 -11.03
C LEU A 143 12.68 -5.51 -11.31
N GLY A 144 12.05 -6.56 -10.76
CA GLY A 144 12.49 -7.94 -10.93
C GLY A 144 13.82 -8.26 -10.23
N GLU A 145 14.22 -7.45 -9.26
CA GLU A 145 15.47 -7.61 -8.52
C GLU A 145 15.28 -8.50 -7.30
N LYS A 146 16.23 -9.37 -7.03
CA LYS A 146 16.20 -10.20 -5.83
C LYS A 146 16.85 -9.46 -4.65
N VAL A 147 16.08 -9.20 -3.61
CA VAL A 147 16.57 -8.59 -2.37
C VAL A 147 16.98 -9.69 -1.39
N LYS A 148 18.20 -9.60 -0.84
CA LYS A 148 18.66 -10.55 0.18
C LYS A 148 17.88 -10.35 1.48
N ALA A 149 17.47 -11.46 2.11
CA ALA A 149 16.91 -11.41 3.45
C ALA A 149 17.90 -10.81 4.46
N PRO A 150 17.42 -10.04 5.45
CA PRO A 150 18.29 -9.56 6.52
C PRO A 150 18.89 -10.73 7.30
N PRO A 151 20.08 -10.56 7.91
CA PRO A 151 20.63 -11.53 8.84
C PRO A 151 19.64 -11.83 9.98
N ALA A 152 19.61 -13.07 10.45
CA ALA A 152 18.67 -13.51 11.49
C ALA A 152 18.82 -12.77 12.84
N GLU A 153 19.97 -12.14 13.06
CA GLU A 153 20.31 -11.42 14.30
C GLU A 153 19.88 -9.95 14.30
N VAL A 154 19.27 -9.45 13.18
CA VAL A 154 18.83 -8.06 13.11
C VAL A 154 17.45 -7.93 13.76
N PRO A 155 17.28 -7.15 14.84
CA PRO A 155 15.98 -6.91 15.43
C PRO A 155 15.04 -6.24 14.42
N ALA A 156 13.77 -6.67 14.39
CA ALA A 156 12.78 -5.99 13.57
C ALA A 156 12.60 -4.53 14.05
N LEU A 157 12.46 -3.58 13.11
CA LEU A 157 12.19 -2.17 13.43
C LEU A 157 10.93 -1.97 14.30
N SER A 158 9.98 -2.90 14.23
CA SER A 158 8.76 -2.92 15.05
C SER A 158 9.01 -3.17 16.53
N ASP A 159 10.10 -3.84 16.88
CA ASP A 159 10.40 -4.20 18.27
C ASP A 159 11.04 -3.04 19.04
N SER A 160 11.58 -2.05 18.33
CA SER A 160 12.18 -0.85 18.91
C SER A 160 11.18 0.31 19.11
N ALA A 161 9.97 0.22 18.57
CA ALA A 161 8.94 1.27 18.70
C ALA A 161 8.07 1.13 19.96
N GLY A 162 8.40 0.23 20.86
CA GLY A 162 7.50 -0.29 21.90
C GLY A 162 7.78 0.21 23.30
N ASP A 163 8.49 1.17 23.69
CA ASP A 163 8.38 1.78 25.04
C ASP A 163 9.22 3.08 25.17
N SER A 164 8.52 4.18 25.48
CA SER A 164 9.12 5.45 25.89
C SER A 164 9.56 6.42 24.77
N ALA A 165 10.33 7.43 25.04
CA ALA A 165 10.73 8.61 24.24
C ALA A 165 11.01 8.45 22.72
N GLU A 166 11.13 7.23 22.21
CA GLU A 166 11.30 6.92 20.77
C GLU A 166 10.00 7.02 19.95
N GLN A 167 8.82 7.11 20.58
CA GLN A 167 7.54 7.30 19.90
C GLN A 167 7.42 8.65 19.16
N ALA A 168 8.31 9.58 19.42
CA ALA A 168 8.36 10.88 18.75
C ALA A 168 9.23 10.89 17.47
N LEU A 169 9.98 9.82 17.20
CA LEU A 169 10.86 9.73 16.03
C LEU A 169 10.08 9.29 14.79
N THR A 170 10.35 9.90 13.65
CA THR A 170 9.86 9.43 12.38
C THR A 170 10.56 8.11 12.01
N ILE A 171 9.93 7.30 11.15
CA ILE A 171 10.58 6.07 10.64
C ILE A 171 11.90 6.42 9.95
N LYS A 172 11.99 7.57 9.30
CA LYS A 172 13.23 8.08 8.70
C LYS A 172 14.33 8.28 9.74
N ASP A 173 14.00 8.83 10.91
CA ASP A 173 14.95 9.04 12.01
C ASP A 173 15.40 7.70 12.62
N LEU A 174 14.47 6.76 12.79
CA LEU A 174 14.77 5.41 13.24
C LEU A 174 15.70 4.68 12.27
N LEU A 175 15.45 4.79 10.96
CA LEU A 175 16.32 4.25 9.93
C LEU A 175 17.70 4.92 9.93
N ALA A 176 17.76 6.24 10.14
CA ALA A 176 19.02 6.96 10.24
C ALA A 176 19.85 6.47 11.43
N LYS A 177 19.21 6.26 12.59
CA LYS A 177 19.85 5.68 13.78
C LYS A 177 20.31 4.23 13.55
N HIS A 178 19.49 3.43 12.90
CA HIS A 178 19.80 2.02 12.58
C HIS A 178 21.01 1.90 11.63
N ARG A 179 21.19 2.83 10.71
CA ARG A 179 22.33 2.87 9.77
C ARG A 179 23.68 3.21 10.41
N THR A 180 23.73 3.58 11.67
CA THR A 180 25.02 3.79 12.38
C THR A 180 25.80 2.49 12.54
N VAL A 181 25.14 1.33 12.44
CA VAL A 181 25.77 0.02 12.45
C VAL A 181 26.17 -0.36 11.02
N GLU A 182 27.45 -0.63 10.77
CA GLU A 182 28.03 -0.87 9.43
C GLU A 182 27.31 -1.98 8.67
N SER A 183 27.08 -3.13 9.32
CA SER A 183 26.38 -4.28 8.71
C SER A 183 24.92 -3.97 8.30
N CYS A 184 24.26 -3.03 8.98
CA CYS A 184 22.90 -2.59 8.65
C CYS A 184 22.93 -1.58 7.51
N ASN A 185 23.90 -0.68 7.50
CA ASN A 185 24.05 0.37 6.49
C ASN A 185 24.21 -0.20 5.08
N ASP A 186 24.94 -1.30 4.90
CA ASP A 186 25.18 -1.92 3.60
C ASP A 186 23.89 -2.33 2.84
N CYS A 187 22.88 -2.77 3.60
CA CYS A 187 21.56 -3.06 3.05
C CYS A 187 20.73 -1.79 2.88
N HIS A 188 20.68 -0.94 3.93
CA HIS A 188 19.82 0.23 3.96
C HIS A 188 20.17 1.27 2.90
N ILE A 189 21.43 1.52 2.61
CA ILE A 189 21.85 2.44 1.54
C ILE A 189 21.23 2.10 0.16
N ARG A 190 20.91 0.83 -0.05
CA ARG A 190 20.30 0.32 -1.30
C ARG A 190 18.78 0.26 -1.27
N LEU A 191 18.17 0.18 -0.08
CA LEU A 191 16.72 0.03 0.10
C LEU A 191 16.02 1.35 0.41
N ASP A 192 16.60 2.16 1.28
CA ASP A 192 15.99 3.39 1.78
C ASP A 192 15.57 4.37 0.68
N PRO A 193 16.37 4.61 -0.38
CA PRO A 193 15.97 5.51 -1.46
C PRO A 193 14.66 5.09 -2.15
N TRP A 194 14.34 3.81 -2.12
CA TRP A 194 13.13 3.24 -2.74
C TRP A 194 11.91 3.21 -1.82
N GLY A 195 12.11 3.29 -0.51
CA GLY A 195 11.05 3.16 0.48
C GLY A 195 10.67 4.44 1.20
N ILE A 196 11.66 5.28 1.56
CA ILE A 196 11.43 6.54 2.28
C ILE A 196 10.44 7.48 1.59
N PRO A 197 10.42 7.64 0.24
CA PRO A 197 9.43 8.48 -0.42
C PRO A 197 7.98 8.10 -0.13
N PHE A 198 7.71 6.82 0.24
CA PHE A 198 6.38 6.32 0.57
C PHE A 198 6.00 6.49 2.05
N GLU A 199 6.87 7.04 2.89
CA GLU A 199 6.57 7.30 4.31
C GLU A 199 5.37 8.23 4.51
N ARG A 200 5.14 9.12 3.54
CA ARG A 200 4.00 10.04 3.55
C ARG A 200 2.64 9.36 3.42
N TYR A 201 2.60 8.13 2.93
CA TYR A 201 1.39 7.33 2.89
C TYR A 201 1.31 6.49 4.16
N ASN A 202 0.26 6.70 4.93
CA ASN A 202 0.04 6.00 6.20
C ASN A 202 -0.27 4.50 6.03
N ALA A 203 -0.56 3.82 7.15
CA ALA A 203 -0.81 2.38 7.17
C ALA A 203 -2.09 1.93 6.46
N ILE A 204 -3.01 2.85 6.13
CA ILE A 204 -4.22 2.58 5.35
C ILE A 204 -4.17 3.15 3.93
N GLY A 205 -2.98 3.48 3.44
CA GLY A 205 -2.77 3.94 2.07
C GLY A 205 -3.20 5.37 1.77
N LYS A 206 -3.42 6.21 2.79
CA LYS A 206 -3.70 7.65 2.63
C LYS A 206 -2.41 8.46 2.71
N TYR A 207 -2.32 9.49 1.86
CA TYR A 207 -1.26 10.49 1.90
C TYR A 207 -1.44 11.45 3.06
#